data_16cb5ecdec8c69030c25ce06b8379ef3
#
_entry.id   16cb5ecdec8c69030c25ce06b8379ef3
#
_cell.length_a   1.000
_cell.length_b   1.000
_cell.length_c   1.000
_cell.angle_alpha   90.00
_cell.angle_beta   90.00
_cell.angle_gamma   90.00
#
_symmetry.space_group_name_H-M   'P 1'
#
loop_
_entity.id
_entity.type
_entity.pdbx_description
1 polymer ?
#
loop_
_entity_poly.entity_id
_entity_poly.type
_entity_poly.pdbx_seq_one_letter_code
_entity_poly.pdbx_strand_id
1 'polypeptide(L)'
;MRALEKLIKEAVASGKYKKGTKEVTRFAKGSKLILVSDSVSGKNRGDIEEQAKSNGIPLLSFHGTSVMLGRACNRPHRISVLSIRTGTEEEIRNILSEK
;
A
#
# COMPACT_ATOMS: atom_id res chain seq x y z
N MET A 1 10.00 -2.97 10.44
CA MET A 1 8.53 -2.91 10.27
C MET A 1 7.90 -4.29 10.14
N ARG A 2 7.95 -5.06 11.20
CA ARG A 2 7.42 -6.43 11.18
C ARG A 2 5.90 -6.49 10.96
N ALA A 3 5.16 -5.58 11.57
CA ALA A 3 3.71 -5.57 11.44
C ALA A 3 3.30 -5.28 9.99
N LEU A 4 4.00 -4.38 9.32
CA LEU A 4 3.74 -4.05 7.93
C LEU A 4 4.03 -5.24 7.02
N GLU A 5 5.17 -5.90 7.21
CA GLU A 5 5.54 -7.07 6.41
C GLU A 5 4.53 -8.20 6.58
N LYS A 6 4.08 -8.42 7.79
CA LYS A 6 3.08 -9.44 8.08
C LYS A 6 1.77 -9.14 7.37
N LEU A 7 1.33 -7.89 7.42
CA LEU A 7 0.09 -7.48 6.77
C LEU A 7 0.19 -7.61 5.25
N ILE A 8 1.33 -7.24 4.66
CA ILE A 8 1.57 -7.40 3.23
C ILE A 8 1.45 -8.87 2.84
N LYS A 9 2.09 -9.75 3.59
CA LYS A 9 2.05 -11.19 3.32
C LYS A 9 0.63 -11.74 3.41
N GLU A 10 -0.11 -11.32 4.41
CA GLU A 10 -1.51 -11.75 4.58
C GLU A 10 -2.38 -11.27 3.43
N ALA A 11 -2.21 -10.03 3.01
CA ALA A 11 -2.98 -9.46 1.91
C ALA A 11 -2.71 -10.21 0.61
N VAL A 12 -1.44 -10.48 0.33
CA VAL A 12 -1.04 -11.20 -0.88
C VAL A 12 -1.55 -12.64 -0.86
N ALA A 13 -1.42 -13.32 0.28
CA ALA A 13 -1.86 -14.70 0.41
C ALA A 13 -3.36 -14.86 0.25
N SER A 14 -4.13 -13.89 0.74
CA SER A 14 -5.60 -13.94 0.65
C SER A 14 -6.16 -13.30 -0.63
N GLY A 15 -5.29 -12.67 -1.43
CA GLY A 15 -5.72 -11.96 -2.64
C GLY A 15 -6.46 -10.65 -2.37
N LYS A 16 -6.41 -10.16 -1.14
CA LYS A 16 -7.11 -8.93 -0.76
C LYS A 16 -6.19 -7.72 -0.90
N TYR A 17 -5.77 -7.47 -2.12
CA TYR A 17 -4.92 -6.33 -2.44
C TYR A 17 -5.12 -5.90 -3.88
N LYS A 18 -4.72 -4.67 -4.17
CA LYS A 18 -4.64 -4.13 -5.53
C LYS A 18 -3.25 -3.54 -5.71
N LYS A 19 -2.70 -3.66 -6.89
CA LYS A 19 -1.38 -3.13 -7.21
C LYS A 19 -1.44 -2.26 -8.45
N GLY A 20 -0.49 -1.32 -8.54
CA GLY A 20 -0.41 -0.42 -9.69
C GLY A 20 -1.18 0.87 -9.48
N THR A 21 -0.63 1.96 -10.03
CA THR A 21 -1.17 3.30 -9.82
C THR A 21 -2.62 3.43 -10.25
N LYS A 22 -2.94 2.96 -11.45
CA LYS A 22 -4.30 3.09 -11.99
C LYS A 22 -5.32 2.28 -11.19
N GLU A 23 -4.97 1.05 -10.85
CA GLU A 23 -5.86 0.18 -10.12
C GLU A 23 -6.10 0.67 -8.70
N VAL A 24 -5.05 1.11 -8.02
CA VAL A 24 -5.18 1.66 -6.68
C VAL A 24 -6.04 2.92 -6.68
N THR A 25 -5.84 3.81 -7.65
CA THR A 25 -6.63 5.03 -7.77
C THR A 25 -8.09 4.70 -8.04
N ARG A 26 -8.34 3.77 -8.95
CA ARG A 26 -9.69 3.38 -9.35
C ARG A 26 -10.47 2.69 -8.23
N PHE A 27 -9.79 1.85 -7.45
CA PHE A 27 -10.41 1.06 -6.39
C PHE A 27 -9.96 1.50 -5.00
N ALA A 28 -9.66 2.79 -4.83
CA ALA A 28 -9.23 3.33 -3.55
C ALA A 28 -10.27 3.11 -2.45
N LYS A 29 -11.53 3.26 -2.78
CA LYS A 29 -12.61 3.02 -1.83
C LYS A 29 -12.61 1.55 -1.40
N GLY A 30 -12.65 1.31 -0.11
CA GLY A 30 -12.60 -0.04 0.44
C GLY A 30 -11.19 -0.50 0.80
N SER A 31 -10.17 0.27 0.46
CA SER A 31 -8.80 -0.03 0.89
C SER A 31 -8.63 0.28 2.37
N LYS A 32 -7.82 -0.53 3.04
CA LYS A 32 -7.52 -0.31 4.47
C LYS A 32 -6.24 0.49 4.65
N LEU A 33 -5.30 0.32 3.74
CA LEU A 33 -4.01 1.01 3.79
C LEU A 33 -3.46 1.08 2.37
N ILE A 34 -2.85 2.21 2.00
CA ILE A 34 -2.18 2.36 0.72
C ILE A 34 -0.69 2.57 0.97
N LEU A 35 0.13 1.75 0.31
CA LEU A 35 1.59 1.87 0.35
C LEU A 35 2.10 2.44 -0.95
N VAL A 36 2.97 3.43 -0.85
CA VAL A 36 3.58 4.07 -2.01
C VAL A 36 5.09 3.92 -1.91
N SER A 37 5.72 3.38 -2.94
CA SER A 37 7.18 3.23 -2.96
C SER A 37 7.84 4.56 -3.30
N ASP A 38 9.15 4.64 -3.04
CA ASP A 38 9.93 5.85 -3.37
C ASP A 38 10.01 6.11 -4.87
N SER A 39 9.68 5.12 -5.70
CA SER A 39 9.68 5.26 -7.15
C SER A 39 8.53 6.12 -7.67
N VAL A 40 7.49 6.29 -6.89
CA VAL A 40 6.33 7.09 -7.29
C VAL A 40 6.55 8.53 -6.86
N SER A 41 6.41 9.45 -7.80
CA SER A 41 6.60 10.88 -7.53
C SER A 41 5.72 11.72 -8.46
N GLY A 42 5.73 13.02 -8.24
CA GLY A 42 5.03 13.97 -9.08
C GLY A 42 3.53 13.78 -9.07
N LYS A 43 2.94 13.85 -10.27
CA LYS A 43 1.50 13.78 -10.44
C LYS A 43 0.91 12.46 -9.93
N ASN A 44 1.56 11.36 -10.21
CA ASN A 44 1.07 10.05 -9.79
C ASN A 44 0.93 9.96 -8.27
N ARG A 45 1.95 10.44 -7.56
CA ARG A 45 1.92 10.45 -6.11
C ARG A 45 0.82 11.38 -5.58
N GLY A 46 0.68 12.55 -6.19
CA GLY A 46 -0.37 13.50 -5.82
C GLY A 46 -1.77 12.94 -6.01
N ASP A 47 -2.01 12.26 -7.13
CA ASP A 47 -3.30 11.64 -7.41
C ASP A 47 -3.64 10.56 -6.37
N ILE A 48 -2.66 9.75 -6.00
CA ILE A 48 -2.87 8.69 -5.01
C ILE A 48 -3.14 9.31 -3.63
N GLU A 49 -2.39 10.31 -3.24
CA GLU A 49 -2.59 11.01 -1.97
C GLU A 49 -3.98 11.63 -1.89
N GLU A 50 -4.44 12.25 -2.99
CA GLU A 50 -5.76 12.84 -3.06
C GLU A 50 -6.85 11.79 -2.92
N GLN A 51 -6.73 10.68 -3.60
CA GLN A 51 -7.70 9.59 -3.50
C GLN A 51 -7.74 8.98 -2.10
N ALA A 52 -6.58 8.80 -1.50
CA ALA A 52 -6.51 8.28 -0.13
C ALA A 52 -7.20 9.25 0.84
N LYS A 53 -6.91 10.53 0.72
CA LYS A 53 -7.50 11.55 1.58
C LYS A 53 -9.01 11.65 1.40
N SER A 54 -9.48 11.62 0.16
CA SER A 54 -10.90 11.71 -0.15
C SER A 54 -11.70 10.55 0.40
N ASN A 55 -11.08 9.38 0.51
CA ASN A 55 -11.74 8.17 1.01
C ASN A 55 -11.38 7.86 2.47
N GLY A 56 -10.63 8.73 3.13
CA GLY A 56 -10.24 8.53 4.52
C GLY A 56 -9.32 7.35 4.74
N ILE A 57 -8.48 7.04 3.77
CA ILE A 57 -7.60 5.87 3.81
C ILE A 57 -6.19 6.30 4.22
N PRO A 58 -5.58 5.63 5.22
CA PRO A 58 -4.20 5.91 5.57
C PRO A 58 -3.25 5.63 4.40
N LEU A 59 -2.30 6.51 4.19
CA LEU A 59 -1.27 6.34 3.17
C LEU A 59 0.09 6.32 3.84
N LEU A 60 0.88 5.31 3.52
CA LEU A 60 2.19 5.12 4.11
C LEU A 60 3.24 5.03 3.00
N SER A 61 4.33 5.78 3.17
CA SER A 61 5.46 5.69 2.26
C SER A 61 6.28 4.46 2.59
N PHE A 62 6.46 3.58 1.61
CA PHE A 62 7.34 2.43 1.75
C PHE A 62 8.78 2.90 1.52
N HIS A 63 9.64 2.67 2.51
CA HIS A 63 11.04 3.08 2.40
C HIS A 63 11.83 2.12 1.52
N GLY A 64 11.70 2.31 0.22
CA GLY A 64 12.38 1.48 -0.76
C GLY A 64 11.80 1.66 -2.15
N THR A 65 12.44 1.00 -3.11
CA THR A 65 12.03 1.08 -4.51
C THR A 65 10.84 0.18 -4.81
N SER A 66 10.27 0.33 -6.01
CA SER A 66 9.20 -0.55 -6.47
C SER A 66 9.65 -2.01 -6.55
N VAL A 67 10.93 -2.25 -6.81
CA VAL A 67 11.50 -3.60 -6.81
C VAL A 67 11.44 -4.19 -5.40
N MET A 68 11.82 -3.42 -4.40
CA MET A 68 11.79 -3.86 -3.01
C MET A 68 10.38 -4.14 -2.52
N LEU A 69 9.43 -3.30 -2.92
CA LEU A 69 8.03 -3.51 -2.56
C LEU A 69 7.48 -4.79 -3.23
N GLY A 70 7.86 -5.03 -4.48
CA GLY A 70 7.50 -6.26 -5.16
C GLY A 70 8.03 -7.50 -4.44
N ARG A 71 9.28 -7.43 -3.97
CA ARG A 71 9.89 -8.52 -3.19
C ARG A 71 9.17 -8.76 -1.87
N ALA A 72 8.76 -7.69 -1.20
CA ALA A 72 8.00 -7.80 0.04
C ALA A 72 6.68 -8.53 -0.18
N CYS A 73 6.10 -8.38 -1.38
CA CYS A 73 4.88 -9.07 -1.78
C CYS A 73 5.15 -10.49 -2.33
N ASN A 74 6.41 -10.90 -2.34
CA ASN A 74 6.85 -12.19 -2.91
C ASN A 74 6.45 -12.33 -4.38
N ARG A 75 6.62 -11.25 -5.14
CA ARG A 75 6.31 -11.20 -6.57
C ARG A 75 7.56 -10.87 -7.38
N PRO A 76 7.69 -11.41 -8.61
CA PRO A 76 8.83 -11.10 -9.47
C PRO A 76 8.72 -9.73 -10.14
N HIS A 77 7.59 -9.06 -10.03
CA HIS A 77 7.34 -7.79 -10.69
C HIS A 77 7.52 -6.61 -9.73
N ARG A 78 7.78 -5.46 -10.31
CA ARG A 78 7.83 -4.21 -9.55
C ARG A 78 6.42 -3.83 -9.12
N ILE A 79 6.31 -3.35 -7.89
CA ILE A 79 5.06 -2.82 -7.37
C ILE A 79 5.33 -1.42 -6.87
N SER A 80 4.83 -0.42 -7.57
CA SER A 80 5.03 0.97 -7.21
C SER A 80 4.05 1.42 -6.11
N VAL A 81 2.82 0.94 -6.20
CA VAL A 81 1.77 1.28 -5.25
C VAL A 81 1.02 0.00 -4.90
N LEU A 82 0.72 -0.17 -3.63
CA LEU A 82 -0.02 -1.33 -3.15
C LEU A 82 -1.16 -0.87 -2.26
N SER A 83 -2.37 -1.32 -2.57
CA SER A 83 -3.54 -1.10 -1.73
C SER A 83 -3.82 -2.38 -0.98
N ILE A 84 -3.80 -2.31 0.34
CA ILE A 84 -4.12 -3.45 1.21
C ILE A 84 -5.58 -3.35 1.60
N ARG A 85 -6.33 -4.41 1.35
CA ARG A 85 -7.78 -4.43 1.59
C ARG A 85 -8.18 -5.37 2.73
N THR A 86 -7.23 -5.79 3.53
CA THR A 86 -7.45 -6.65 4.68
C THR A 86 -6.75 -6.05 5.91
N GLY A 87 -7.04 -6.58 7.08
CA GLY A 87 -6.46 -6.12 8.32
C GLY A 87 -7.47 -5.37 9.20
N THR A 88 -7.17 -5.29 10.47
CA THR A 88 -8.01 -4.57 11.44
C THR A 88 -7.51 -3.14 11.59
N GLU A 89 -8.36 -2.27 12.14
CA GLU A 89 -7.94 -0.90 12.45
C GLU A 89 -6.76 -0.89 13.41
N GLU A 90 -6.75 -1.81 14.36
CA GLU A 90 -5.66 -1.90 15.33
C GLU A 90 -4.33 -2.25 14.66
N GLU A 91 -4.34 -3.21 13.74
CA GLU A 91 -3.14 -3.59 12.99
C GLU A 91 -2.60 -2.41 12.19
N ILE A 92 -3.47 -1.69 11.51
CA ILE A 92 -3.09 -0.54 10.71
C ILE A 92 -2.56 0.59 11.60
N ARG A 93 -3.21 0.83 12.73
CA ARG A 93 -2.77 1.85 13.70
C ARG A 93 -1.37 1.52 14.22
N ASN A 94 -1.11 0.26 14.52
CA ASN A 94 0.20 -0.17 14.99
C ASN A 94 1.28 0.06 13.92
N ILE A 95 0.96 -0.24 12.67
CA ILE A 95 1.87 0.00 11.56
C ILE A 95 2.20 1.49 11.42
N LEU A 96 1.20 2.34 11.51
CA LEU A 96 1.38 3.79 11.41
C LEU A 96 2.21 4.33 12.57
N SER A 97 2.09 3.72 13.75
CA SER A 97 2.86 4.12 14.92
C SER A 97 4.33 3.75 14.84
N GLU A 98 4.64 2.68 14.12
CA GLU A 98 6.00 2.17 14.00
C GLU A 98 6.91 2.98 13.08
N LYS A 99 6.36 3.79 12.21
CA LYS A 99 7.17 4.48 11.22
C LYS A 99 8.01 5.62 11.79
#